data_aa968e77e9b38d16a079a1f00d7a4b1d
#
_entry.id   aa968e77e9b38d16a079a1f00d7a4b1d
#
_cell.length_a   1.000
_cell.length_b   1.000
_cell.length_c   1.000
_cell.angle_alpha   90.00
_cell.angle_beta   90.00
_cell.angle_gamma   90.00
#
_symmetry.space_group_name_H-M   'P 1'
#
loop_
_entity.id
_entity.type
_entity.pdbx_description
1 polymer ?
#
loop_
_entity_poly.entity_id
_entity_poly.type
_entity_poly.pdbx_seq_one_letter_code
_entity_poly.pdbx_strand_id
1 'polypeptide(L)'
;MEYITAGESHGPNLTAIVTGVPAGLPVSVDHINTDLARRQAGYGRGGRMAIEKDTVTVTSGIRFGRTIGSPIALTVANRDWENWTGRMAAFGSAPGDLVREVTPRPGHADLVGALRTNTDDCRNILERASARETAARVAAAGIAREFLAELGVDVMSYVVSVGDVAMASETMADAAEHKPLDIELSEMRCPDKKATAAMKRAIDKAKDAGESLGGTFRIVATGLVPGLGTYATGVDRLTSRIGAALFSIPAIKGVEFGLGFEAARRPGSQVHDPIRLEGCDFIRTSNNAGGLEGGMTSGMPLIVTAAMKPIPTLMQPLETVNLDTLDVEEASKERSDVCAVPAAAVVAEGEVAFALANAYIEAFGCTCMADIKASIKAYKQRLRTMGR
;
A
#
# COMPACT_ATOMS: atom_id res chain seq x y z
N MET A 1 3.53 16.20 -3.66
CA MET A 1 2.16 15.85 -3.21
C MET A 1 2.19 15.37 -1.77
N GLU A 2 1.15 15.67 -1.02
CA GLU A 2 0.95 15.14 0.32
C GLU A 2 -0.51 14.69 0.45
N TYR A 3 -0.78 13.75 1.35
CA TYR A 3 -2.15 13.42 1.69
C TYR A 3 -2.32 13.21 3.19
N ILE A 4 -3.51 13.45 3.67
CA ILE A 4 -3.96 13.10 5.01
C ILE A 4 -5.27 12.33 4.91
N THR A 5 -5.44 11.32 5.77
CA THR A 5 -6.68 10.55 5.87
C THR A 5 -7.34 10.76 7.22
N ALA A 6 -8.66 10.76 7.23
CA ALA A 6 -9.50 10.84 8.43
C ALA A 6 -10.66 9.84 8.32
N GLY A 7 -11.31 9.58 9.43
CA GLY A 7 -12.47 8.69 9.54
C GLY A 7 -12.16 7.40 10.29
N GLU A 8 -13.18 6.86 10.89
CA GLU A 8 -13.20 5.65 11.69
C GLU A 8 -13.79 4.49 10.89
N SER A 9 -13.45 3.26 11.29
CA SER A 9 -13.89 2.02 10.61
C SER A 9 -15.40 1.92 10.50
N HIS A 10 -16.12 2.31 11.54
CA HIS A 10 -17.57 2.32 11.62
C HIS A 10 -18.16 3.74 11.74
N GLY A 11 -17.38 4.77 11.37
CA GLY A 11 -17.88 6.14 11.17
C GLY A 11 -18.64 6.30 9.84
N PRO A 12 -19.18 7.50 9.53
CA PRO A 12 -20.01 7.71 8.34
C PRO A 12 -19.26 7.54 7.01
N ASN A 13 -17.99 7.91 6.99
CA ASN A 13 -17.13 7.82 5.82
C ASN A 13 -15.65 7.84 6.21
N LEU A 14 -14.82 7.51 5.23
CA LEU A 14 -13.39 7.79 5.24
C LEU A 14 -13.13 8.97 4.30
N THR A 15 -12.24 9.86 4.69
CA THR A 15 -11.90 11.06 3.93
C THR A 15 -10.40 11.07 3.65
N ALA A 16 -10.01 11.49 2.45
CA ALA A 16 -8.63 11.83 2.12
C ALA A 16 -8.59 13.23 1.52
N ILE A 17 -7.58 14.01 1.92
CA ILE A 17 -7.27 15.30 1.30
C ILE A 17 -5.89 15.18 0.67
N VAL A 18 -5.79 15.45 -0.64
CA VAL A 18 -4.54 15.39 -1.40
C VAL A 18 -4.16 16.81 -1.81
N THR A 19 -2.93 17.21 -1.52
CA THR A 19 -2.38 18.54 -1.83
C THR A 19 -1.15 18.46 -2.72
N GLY A 20 -0.75 19.58 -3.34
CA GLY A 20 0.45 19.64 -4.18
C GLY A 20 0.32 18.86 -5.50
N VAL A 21 -0.91 18.64 -5.98
CA VAL A 21 -1.17 18.01 -7.28
C VAL A 21 -1.06 19.06 -8.38
N PRO A 22 -0.27 18.81 -9.44
CA PRO A 22 -0.15 19.75 -10.57
C PRO A 22 -1.50 20.00 -11.26
N ALA A 23 -1.73 21.24 -11.71
CA ALA A 23 -2.90 21.55 -12.51
C ALA A 23 -2.86 20.87 -13.88
N GLY A 24 -4.03 20.49 -14.39
CA GLY A 24 -4.19 19.91 -15.72
C GLY A 24 -3.97 18.39 -15.81
N LEU A 25 -3.77 17.70 -14.67
CA LEU A 25 -3.73 16.26 -14.63
C LEU A 25 -5.12 15.69 -14.96
N PRO A 26 -5.28 14.83 -15.99
CA PRO A 26 -6.50 14.06 -16.18
C PRO A 26 -6.69 13.09 -15.02
N VAL A 27 -7.92 12.99 -14.52
CA VAL A 27 -8.27 12.05 -13.44
C VAL A 27 -9.53 11.30 -13.82
N SER A 28 -9.48 9.97 -13.71
CA SER A 28 -10.62 9.08 -13.90
C SER A 28 -11.10 8.53 -12.56
N VAL A 29 -12.33 8.84 -12.19
CA VAL A 29 -13.00 8.25 -11.01
C VAL A 29 -13.13 6.72 -11.17
N ASP A 30 -13.33 6.24 -12.38
CA ASP A 30 -13.46 4.81 -12.66
C ASP A 30 -12.15 4.05 -12.39
N HIS A 31 -10.99 4.64 -12.69
CA HIS A 31 -9.69 4.05 -12.35
C HIS A 31 -9.52 3.97 -10.83
N ILE A 32 -9.85 5.04 -10.10
CA ILE A 32 -9.79 5.05 -8.63
C ILE A 32 -10.72 3.99 -8.05
N ASN A 33 -11.94 3.88 -8.57
CA ASN A 33 -12.93 2.87 -8.14
C ASN A 33 -12.45 1.44 -8.49
N THR A 34 -11.75 1.26 -9.60
CA THR A 34 -11.12 -0.02 -9.94
C THR A 34 -10.07 -0.40 -8.89
N ASP A 35 -9.21 0.51 -8.47
CA ASP A 35 -8.22 0.25 -7.43
C ASP A 35 -8.87 -0.04 -6.06
N LEU A 36 -9.95 0.65 -5.72
CA LEU A 36 -10.75 0.34 -4.53
C LEU A 36 -11.35 -1.06 -4.59
N ALA A 37 -11.88 -1.47 -5.75
CA ALA A 37 -12.42 -2.82 -5.95
C ALA A 37 -11.30 -3.89 -5.87
N ARG A 38 -10.12 -3.64 -6.46
CA ARG A 38 -8.93 -4.51 -6.35
C ARG A 38 -8.52 -4.71 -4.88
N ARG A 39 -8.52 -3.63 -4.09
CA ARG A 39 -8.23 -3.71 -2.64
C ARG A 39 -9.24 -4.57 -1.88
N GLN A 40 -10.50 -4.57 -2.29
CA GLN A 40 -11.55 -5.38 -1.66
C GLN A 40 -11.52 -6.85 -2.09
N ALA A 41 -10.96 -7.15 -3.24
CA ALA A 41 -10.84 -8.50 -3.78
C ALA A 41 -9.78 -9.34 -3.03
N GLY A 42 -9.72 -10.62 -3.38
CA GLY A 42 -8.76 -11.60 -2.87
C GLY A 42 -9.41 -12.72 -2.07
N TYR A 43 -8.75 -13.87 -2.07
CA TYR A 43 -9.18 -15.04 -1.29
C TYR A 43 -8.85 -14.87 0.20
N GLY A 44 -9.68 -15.42 1.08
CA GLY A 44 -9.48 -15.32 2.53
C GLY A 44 -10.04 -14.04 3.16
N ARG A 45 -10.83 -13.26 2.41
CA ARG A 45 -11.49 -12.03 2.90
C ARG A 45 -12.70 -12.35 3.77
N GLY A 46 -12.91 -11.52 4.81
CA GLY A 46 -14.05 -11.64 5.73
C GLY A 46 -15.37 -11.15 5.14
N GLY A 47 -16.47 -11.48 5.82
CA GLY A 47 -17.84 -11.18 5.37
C GLY A 47 -18.15 -9.68 5.18
N ARG A 48 -17.38 -8.77 5.78
CA ARG A 48 -17.55 -7.32 5.58
C ARG A 48 -17.38 -6.90 4.12
N MET A 49 -16.55 -7.61 3.35
CA MET A 49 -16.33 -7.30 1.93
C MET A 49 -17.57 -7.53 1.06
N ALA A 50 -18.55 -8.31 1.55
CA ALA A 50 -19.84 -8.46 0.88
C ALA A 50 -20.78 -7.25 1.08
N ILE A 51 -20.59 -6.51 2.17
CA ILE A 51 -21.39 -5.33 2.55
C ILE A 51 -20.84 -4.07 1.87
N GLU A 52 -19.54 -3.86 2.02
CA GLU A 52 -18.85 -2.68 1.50
C GLU A 52 -18.58 -2.82 -0.01
N LYS A 53 -19.00 -1.82 -0.77
CA LYS A 53 -18.60 -1.63 -2.18
C LYS A 53 -18.02 -0.23 -2.28
N ASP A 54 -16.71 -0.13 -2.09
CA ASP A 54 -16.02 1.14 -2.02
C ASP A 54 -16.09 1.87 -3.35
N THR A 55 -16.59 3.09 -3.30
CA THR A 55 -16.56 4.04 -4.40
C THR A 55 -16.16 5.40 -3.87
N VAL A 56 -15.38 6.15 -4.64
CA VAL A 56 -14.93 7.47 -4.27
C VAL A 56 -15.92 8.54 -4.73
N THR A 57 -16.17 9.52 -3.86
CA THR A 57 -16.80 10.79 -4.22
C THR A 57 -15.74 11.88 -4.16
N VAL A 58 -15.59 12.63 -5.25
CA VAL A 58 -14.69 13.80 -5.32
C VAL A 58 -15.50 15.06 -5.04
N THR A 59 -15.11 15.83 -4.02
CA THR A 59 -15.85 17.02 -3.58
C THR A 59 -15.14 18.33 -3.88
N SER A 60 -13.83 18.29 -4.21
CA SER A 60 -13.05 19.48 -4.60
C SER A 60 -11.82 19.13 -5.43
N GLY A 61 -11.18 20.16 -6.01
CA GLY A 61 -9.87 20.08 -6.65
C GLY A 61 -9.87 19.57 -8.10
N ILE A 62 -10.99 19.08 -8.61
CA ILE A 62 -11.15 18.58 -9.98
C ILE A 62 -12.31 19.27 -10.67
N ARG A 63 -12.11 19.66 -11.95
CA ARG A 63 -13.15 20.23 -12.79
C ARG A 63 -13.06 19.64 -14.20
N PHE A 64 -14.18 19.12 -14.70
CA PHE A 64 -14.25 18.47 -16.02
C PHE A 64 -13.16 17.38 -16.21
N GLY A 65 -12.95 16.55 -15.17
CA GLY A 65 -12.00 15.45 -15.19
C GLY A 65 -10.51 15.89 -15.15
N ARG A 66 -10.21 17.14 -14.77
CA ARG A 66 -8.85 17.65 -14.65
C ARG A 66 -8.64 18.36 -13.32
N THR A 67 -7.46 18.18 -12.74
CA THR A 67 -7.04 18.92 -11.54
C THR A 67 -6.89 20.39 -11.83
N ILE A 68 -7.16 21.24 -10.84
CA ILE A 68 -7.10 22.71 -10.94
C ILE A 68 -6.00 23.32 -10.06
N GLY A 69 -5.11 22.48 -9.46
CA GLY A 69 -4.02 22.93 -8.59
C GLY A 69 -4.43 23.24 -7.15
N SER A 70 -5.71 23.06 -6.80
CA SER A 70 -6.21 23.20 -5.42
C SER A 70 -6.28 21.85 -4.71
N PRO A 71 -6.43 21.81 -3.37
CA PRO A 71 -6.60 20.57 -2.63
C PRO A 71 -7.75 19.71 -3.17
N ILE A 72 -7.52 18.42 -3.32
CA ILE A 72 -8.51 17.43 -3.76
C ILE A 72 -9.05 16.73 -2.51
N ALA A 73 -10.36 16.81 -2.29
CA ALA A 73 -11.03 16.10 -1.23
C ALA A 73 -11.81 14.90 -1.79
N LEU A 74 -11.53 13.74 -1.21
CA LEU A 74 -12.06 12.44 -1.59
C LEU A 74 -12.77 11.81 -0.40
N THR A 75 -13.94 11.24 -0.60
CA THR A 75 -14.67 10.51 0.45
C THR A 75 -15.06 9.13 -0.04
N VAL A 76 -14.98 8.14 0.86
CA VAL A 76 -15.46 6.77 0.68
C VAL A 76 -16.47 6.48 1.78
N ALA A 77 -17.72 6.29 1.43
CA ALA A 77 -18.80 6.04 2.40
C ALA A 77 -18.62 4.67 3.07
N ASN A 78 -18.94 4.59 4.35
CA ASN A 78 -19.06 3.32 5.07
C ASN A 78 -20.53 2.90 5.09
N ARG A 79 -20.87 1.80 4.40
CA ARG A 79 -22.26 1.30 4.33
C ARG A 79 -22.73 0.72 5.65
N ASP A 80 -21.82 0.17 6.45
CA ASP A 80 -22.14 -0.37 7.78
C ASP A 80 -22.46 0.74 8.82
N TRP A 81 -22.25 2.01 8.49
CA TRP A 81 -22.54 3.15 9.36
C TRP A 81 -23.96 3.16 9.93
N GLU A 82 -24.95 2.74 9.16
CA GLU A 82 -26.35 2.72 9.58
C GLU A 82 -26.56 1.90 10.87
N ASN A 83 -25.73 0.87 11.09
CA ASN A 83 -25.75 0.01 12.27
C ASN A 83 -24.97 0.62 13.48
N TRP A 84 -24.24 1.71 13.26
CA TRP A 84 -23.30 2.27 14.25
C TRP A 84 -23.64 3.70 14.69
N THR A 85 -24.69 4.32 14.15
CA THR A 85 -25.04 5.74 14.35
C THR A 85 -25.12 6.17 15.81
N GLY A 86 -25.64 5.31 16.70
CA GLY A 86 -25.70 5.58 18.14
C GLY A 86 -24.36 5.33 18.87
N ARG A 87 -23.64 4.25 18.48
CA ARG A 87 -22.41 3.82 19.17
C ARG A 87 -21.18 4.61 18.76
N MET A 88 -21.20 5.21 17.56
CA MET A 88 -20.13 6.04 16.99
C MET A 88 -20.57 7.48 16.76
N ALA A 89 -21.60 7.94 17.47
CA ALA A 89 -22.08 9.32 17.37
C ALA A 89 -21.00 10.32 17.79
N ALA A 90 -20.78 11.35 16.94
CA ALA A 90 -19.79 12.39 17.22
C ALA A 90 -20.19 13.30 18.41
N PHE A 91 -21.47 13.38 18.72
CA PHE A 91 -22.04 14.24 19.76
C PHE A 91 -23.16 13.53 20.53
N GLY A 92 -23.45 14.01 21.70
CA GLY A 92 -24.50 13.48 22.58
C GLY A 92 -23.94 12.63 23.70
N SER A 93 -24.83 11.94 24.40
CA SER A 93 -24.46 10.99 25.48
C SER A 93 -24.32 9.59 24.90
N ALA A 94 -23.38 8.81 25.46
CA ALA A 94 -23.27 7.40 25.12
C ALA A 94 -24.61 6.67 25.43
N PRO A 95 -25.04 5.73 24.58
CA PRO A 95 -26.19 4.88 24.87
C PRO A 95 -26.00 4.15 26.19
N GLY A 96 -27.09 3.99 26.98
CA GLY A 96 -27.01 3.33 28.27
C GLY A 96 -26.66 1.84 28.21
N ASP A 97 -26.78 1.24 27.03
CA ASP A 97 -26.40 -0.15 26.70
C ASP A 97 -25.05 -0.25 25.97
N LEU A 98 -24.27 0.82 25.93
CA LEU A 98 -22.96 0.80 25.29
C LEU A 98 -22.03 -0.16 26.05
N VAL A 99 -21.57 -1.19 25.35
CA VAL A 99 -20.52 -2.09 25.82
C VAL A 99 -19.18 -1.56 25.34
N ARG A 100 -18.29 -1.22 26.30
CA ARG A 100 -16.91 -0.81 26.02
C ARG A 100 -16.09 -2.01 25.59
N GLU A 101 -15.08 -1.75 24.79
CA GLU A 101 -14.09 -2.73 24.37
C GLU A 101 -12.91 -2.70 25.37
N VAL A 102 -12.89 -3.67 26.30
CA VAL A 102 -11.94 -3.70 27.43
C VAL A 102 -10.95 -4.87 27.37
N THR A 103 -11.05 -5.75 26.36
CA THR A 103 -10.18 -6.92 26.17
C THR A 103 -9.29 -6.75 24.94
N PRO A 104 -8.17 -5.98 25.04
CA PRO A 104 -7.34 -5.59 23.91
C PRO A 104 -6.73 -6.79 23.22
N ARG A 105 -6.69 -6.76 21.88
CA ARG A 105 -6.14 -7.83 21.04
C ARG A 105 -4.60 -7.80 21.06
N PRO A 106 -3.92 -8.91 21.39
CA PRO A 106 -2.48 -9.02 21.24
C PRO A 106 -2.04 -8.75 19.78
N GLY A 107 -1.00 -7.92 19.63
CA GLY A 107 -0.49 -7.57 18.30
C GLY A 107 -1.26 -6.49 17.54
N HIS A 108 -2.33 -5.93 18.11
CA HIS A 108 -3.04 -4.74 17.63
C HIS A 108 -2.62 -3.47 18.38
N ALA A 109 -3.14 -2.32 17.96
CA ALA A 109 -2.87 -1.04 18.63
C ALA A 109 -3.67 -0.82 19.92
N ASP A 110 -4.63 -1.68 20.23
CA ASP A 110 -5.66 -1.50 21.26
C ASP A 110 -5.07 -1.10 22.61
N LEU A 111 -4.25 -1.95 23.22
CA LEU A 111 -3.66 -1.69 24.54
C LEU A 111 -2.74 -0.48 24.53
N VAL A 112 -1.75 -0.44 23.63
CA VAL A 112 -0.76 0.65 23.64
C VAL A 112 -1.38 1.99 23.27
N GLY A 113 -2.41 1.99 22.44
CA GLY A 113 -3.20 3.17 22.14
C GLY A 113 -4.02 3.65 23.32
N ALA A 114 -4.73 2.75 24.01
CA ALA A 114 -5.50 3.04 25.20
C ALA A 114 -4.63 3.66 26.30
N LEU A 115 -3.45 3.06 26.57
CA LEU A 115 -2.48 3.60 27.52
C LEU A 115 -1.98 4.99 27.12
N ARG A 116 -1.68 5.20 25.82
CA ARG A 116 -1.19 6.49 25.32
C ARG A 116 -2.22 7.61 25.46
N THR A 117 -3.48 7.33 25.18
CA THR A 117 -4.56 8.33 25.16
C THR A 117 -5.34 8.42 26.45
N ASN A 118 -4.99 7.57 27.45
CA ASN A 118 -5.67 7.47 28.73
C ASN A 118 -7.19 7.22 28.57
N THR A 119 -7.53 6.27 27.69
CA THR A 119 -8.92 5.82 27.50
C THR A 119 -9.12 4.44 28.10
N ASP A 120 -10.30 4.20 28.63
CA ASP A 120 -10.75 2.91 29.17
C ASP A 120 -11.59 2.10 28.17
N ASP A 121 -11.70 2.62 26.93
CA ASP A 121 -12.39 1.96 25.81
C ASP A 121 -11.46 1.83 24.62
N CYS A 122 -11.01 0.60 24.33
CA CYS A 122 -10.17 0.29 23.18
C CYS A 122 -10.86 0.59 21.84
N ARG A 123 -12.20 0.76 21.82
CA ARG A 123 -12.94 1.15 20.63
C ARG A 123 -12.42 2.46 20.05
N ASN A 124 -12.07 3.43 20.89
CA ASN A 124 -11.52 4.72 20.49
C ASN A 124 -10.20 4.60 19.68
N ILE A 125 -9.47 3.49 19.88
CA ILE A 125 -8.20 3.22 19.18
C ILE A 125 -8.43 2.36 17.96
N LEU A 126 -9.15 1.25 18.11
CA LEU A 126 -9.29 0.24 17.06
C LEU A 126 -10.04 0.77 15.82
N GLU A 127 -10.94 1.72 16.01
CA GLU A 127 -11.69 2.33 14.90
C GLU A 127 -10.75 3.02 13.91
N ARG A 128 -9.78 3.76 14.37
CA ARG A 128 -8.78 4.41 13.51
C ARG A 128 -7.64 3.49 13.11
N ALA A 129 -7.22 2.56 13.98
CA ALA A 129 -6.15 1.60 13.69
C ALA A 129 -6.59 0.46 12.76
N SER A 130 -7.86 0.38 12.43
CA SER A 130 -8.43 -0.60 11.51
C SER A 130 -7.85 -0.47 10.10
N ALA A 131 -7.60 -1.61 9.42
CA ALA A 131 -7.21 -1.64 8.01
C ALA A 131 -8.26 -1.02 7.07
N ARG A 132 -9.47 -0.70 7.55
CA ARG A 132 -10.49 0.03 6.79
C ARG A 132 -9.98 1.39 6.29
N GLU A 133 -9.14 2.08 7.07
CA GLU A 133 -8.57 3.38 6.70
C GLU A 133 -7.76 3.32 5.40
N THR A 134 -7.22 2.16 5.02
CA THR A 134 -6.47 2.00 3.78
C THR A 134 -7.32 2.22 2.51
N ALA A 135 -8.66 2.21 2.61
CA ALA A 135 -9.52 2.60 1.48
C ALA A 135 -9.33 4.09 1.12
N ALA A 136 -9.19 4.97 2.12
CA ALA A 136 -8.89 6.38 1.87
C ALA A 136 -7.48 6.55 1.28
N ARG A 137 -6.50 5.75 1.70
CA ARG A 137 -5.15 5.75 1.10
C ARG A 137 -5.18 5.34 -0.38
N VAL A 138 -5.90 4.27 -0.71
CA VAL A 138 -6.05 3.82 -2.10
C VAL A 138 -6.76 4.88 -2.95
N ALA A 139 -7.78 5.53 -2.41
CA ALA A 139 -8.44 6.63 -3.12
C ALA A 139 -7.48 7.81 -3.37
N ALA A 140 -6.69 8.23 -2.38
CA ALA A 140 -5.66 9.26 -2.53
C ALA A 140 -4.58 8.84 -3.53
N ALA A 141 -4.12 7.58 -3.44
CA ALA A 141 -3.10 7.03 -4.31
C ALA A 141 -3.54 6.95 -5.78
N GLY A 142 -4.84 6.82 -6.05
CA GLY A 142 -5.37 6.90 -7.40
C GLY A 142 -4.95 8.18 -8.13
N ILE A 143 -4.88 9.31 -7.42
CA ILE A 143 -4.39 10.59 -7.99
C ILE A 143 -2.89 10.49 -8.36
N ALA A 144 -2.07 9.87 -7.51
CA ALA A 144 -0.65 9.68 -7.78
C ALA A 144 -0.42 8.69 -8.94
N ARG A 145 -1.24 7.65 -9.06
CA ARG A 145 -1.20 6.69 -10.17
C ARG A 145 -1.56 7.35 -11.50
N GLU A 146 -2.61 8.18 -11.55
CA GLU A 146 -2.94 8.97 -12.75
C GLU A 146 -1.78 9.88 -13.15
N PHE A 147 -1.13 10.54 -12.17
CA PHE A 147 0.05 11.35 -12.44
C PHE A 147 1.20 10.56 -13.05
N LEU A 148 1.51 9.40 -12.51
CA LEU A 148 2.57 8.53 -13.01
C LEU A 148 2.24 7.96 -14.39
N ALA A 149 1.00 7.53 -14.63
CA ALA A 149 0.54 7.02 -15.92
C ALA A 149 0.69 8.07 -17.03
N GLU A 150 0.37 9.36 -16.74
CA GLU A 150 0.59 10.48 -17.68
C GLU A 150 2.09 10.70 -18.02
N LEU A 151 3.00 10.18 -17.22
CA LEU A 151 4.45 10.22 -17.44
C LEU A 151 5.00 8.92 -18.05
N GLY A 152 4.15 7.92 -18.29
CA GLY A 152 4.52 6.60 -18.82
C GLY A 152 5.15 5.69 -17.76
N VAL A 153 4.77 5.86 -16.50
CA VAL A 153 5.20 5.00 -15.39
C VAL A 153 4.04 4.14 -14.93
N ASP A 154 4.25 2.82 -14.93
CA ASP A 154 3.29 1.83 -14.44
C ASP A 154 3.75 1.27 -13.09
N VAL A 155 2.80 1.05 -12.18
CA VAL A 155 3.04 0.42 -10.86
C VAL A 155 2.06 -0.75 -10.70
N MET A 156 2.59 -1.93 -10.45
CA MET A 156 1.81 -3.15 -10.19
C MET A 156 2.33 -3.88 -8.95
N SER A 157 1.54 -4.81 -8.42
CA SER A 157 1.98 -5.70 -7.35
C SER A 157 1.43 -7.10 -7.53
N TYR A 158 2.12 -8.09 -6.94
CA TYR A 158 1.66 -9.47 -6.89
C TYR A 158 2.11 -10.16 -5.60
N VAL A 159 1.33 -11.17 -5.20
CA VAL A 159 1.63 -11.98 -4.01
C VAL A 159 2.69 -13.01 -4.32
N VAL A 160 3.72 -13.08 -3.48
CA VAL A 160 4.85 -14.01 -3.57
C VAL A 160 4.64 -15.21 -2.66
N SER A 161 4.14 -15.00 -1.42
CA SER A 161 3.88 -16.09 -0.48
C SER A 161 2.69 -15.80 0.44
N VAL A 162 2.08 -16.88 0.96
CA VAL A 162 1.11 -16.85 2.06
C VAL A 162 1.47 -17.97 3.03
N GLY A 163 1.71 -17.64 4.31
CA GLY A 163 2.25 -18.58 5.27
C GLY A 163 3.57 -19.16 4.79
N ASP A 164 3.67 -20.46 4.76
CA ASP A 164 4.81 -21.24 4.28
C ASP A 164 4.76 -21.60 2.79
N VAL A 165 3.69 -21.19 2.09
CA VAL A 165 3.51 -21.47 0.66
C VAL A 165 3.99 -20.27 -0.15
N ALA A 166 4.96 -20.49 -1.04
CA ALA A 166 5.50 -19.47 -1.94
C ALA A 166 5.37 -19.89 -3.41
N MET A 167 5.35 -18.90 -4.31
CA MET A 167 5.54 -19.15 -5.74
C MET A 167 6.98 -19.63 -6.01
N ALA A 168 7.23 -20.13 -7.21
CA ALA A 168 8.58 -20.48 -7.63
C ALA A 168 9.52 -19.28 -7.53
N SER A 169 10.77 -19.54 -7.14
CA SER A 169 11.81 -18.51 -7.09
C SER A 169 12.03 -17.93 -8.49
N GLU A 170 12.18 -16.61 -8.56
CA GLU A 170 12.40 -15.87 -9.80
C GLU A 170 13.57 -14.89 -9.65
N THR A 171 14.16 -14.50 -10.79
CA THR A 171 15.15 -13.42 -10.80
C THR A 171 14.46 -12.05 -10.72
N MET A 172 15.22 -11.01 -10.41
CA MET A 172 14.68 -9.64 -10.41
C MET A 172 14.30 -9.16 -11.83
N ALA A 173 14.87 -9.77 -12.87
CA ALA A 173 14.45 -9.52 -14.25
C ALA A 173 13.06 -10.14 -14.52
N ASP A 174 12.88 -11.43 -14.17
CA ASP A 174 11.60 -12.13 -14.36
C ASP A 174 10.46 -11.45 -13.58
N ALA A 175 10.77 -10.89 -12.41
CA ALA A 175 9.82 -10.15 -11.59
C ALA A 175 9.13 -8.98 -12.32
N ALA A 176 9.81 -8.37 -13.27
CA ALA A 176 9.28 -7.26 -14.08
C ALA A 176 8.52 -7.72 -15.35
N GLU A 177 8.60 -9.00 -15.69
CA GLU A 177 8.00 -9.57 -16.92
C GLU A 177 6.55 -10.05 -16.71
N HIS A 178 6.07 -10.12 -15.47
CA HIS A 178 4.69 -10.54 -15.20
C HIS A 178 3.66 -9.61 -15.84
N LYS A 179 2.64 -10.21 -16.45
CA LYS A 179 1.56 -9.44 -17.08
C LYS A 179 0.53 -9.03 -16.04
N PRO A 180 0.15 -7.75 -15.98
CA PRO A 180 -0.89 -7.28 -15.05
C PRO A 180 -2.19 -8.09 -15.14
N LEU A 181 -2.61 -8.49 -16.34
CA LEU A 181 -3.83 -9.27 -16.53
C LEU A 181 -3.79 -10.63 -15.83
N ASP A 182 -2.66 -11.34 -15.86
CA ASP A 182 -2.53 -12.64 -15.20
C ASP A 182 -2.60 -12.52 -13.68
N ILE A 183 -2.09 -11.40 -13.15
CA ILE A 183 -2.17 -11.07 -11.71
C ILE A 183 -3.61 -10.75 -11.32
N GLU A 184 -4.29 -9.90 -12.07
CA GLU A 184 -5.67 -9.46 -11.76
C GLU A 184 -6.71 -10.59 -11.90
N LEU A 185 -6.47 -11.57 -12.78
CA LEU A 185 -7.33 -12.76 -12.92
C LEU A 185 -7.13 -13.77 -11.78
N SER A 186 -6.07 -13.65 -10.99
CA SER A 186 -5.80 -14.55 -9.86
C SER A 186 -6.51 -14.07 -8.60
N GLU A 187 -7.30 -14.93 -7.96
CA GLU A 187 -7.94 -14.63 -6.66
C GLU A 187 -6.91 -14.33 -5.55
N MET A 188 -5.65 -14.80 -5.72
CA MET A 188 -4.54 -14.49 -4.81
C MET A 188 -3.66 -13.35 -5.30
N ARG A 189 -3.93 -12.76 -6.48
CA ARG A 189 -3.02 -11.82 -7.14
C ARG A 189 -1.61 -12.40 -7.34
N CYS A 190 -1.51 -13.71 -7.50
CA CYS A 190 -0.25 -14.43 -7.74
C CYS A 190 -0.21 -14.90 -9.19
N PRO A 191 0.84 -14.62 -9.97
CA PRO A 191 0.94 -15.02 -11.37
C PRO A 191 1.14 -16.53 -11.54
N ASP A 192 1.60 -17.24 -10.50
CA ASP A 192 1.77 -18.71 -10.50
C ASP A 192 0.45 -19.40 -10.10
N LYS A 193 -0.18 -20.08 -11.08
CA LYS A 193 -1.43 -20.81 -10.86
C LYS A 193 -1.32 -21.97 -9.86
N LYS A 194 -0.15 -22.65 -9.80
CA LYS A 194 0.07 -23.75 -8.84
C LYS A 194 0.20 -23.20 -7.43
N ALA A 195 0.99 -22.14 -7.27
CA ALA A 195 1.11 -21.43 -5.99
C ALA A 195 -0.23 -20.85 -5.54
N THR A 196 -1.00 -20.24 -6.44
CA THR A 196 -2.37 -19.74 -6.16
C THR A 196 -3.24 -20.82 -5.54
N ALA A 197 -3.29 -22.01 -6.15
CA ALA A 197 -4.09 -23.12 -5.63
C ALA A 197 -3.58 -23.64 -4.27
N ALA A 198 -2.27 -23.66 -4.06
CA ALA A 198 -1.66 -24.07 -2.80
C ALA A 198 -1.90 -23.04 -1.68
N MET A 199 -1.77 -21.74 -1.97
CA MET A 199 -2.06 -20.64 -1.03
C MET A 199 -3.52 -20.66 -0.58
N LYS A 200 -4.48 -20.90 -1.49
CA LYS A 200 -5.90 -21.05 -1.15
C LYS A 200 -6.12 -22.19 -0.15
N ARG A 201 -5.53 -23.36 -0.39
CA ARG A 201 -5.62 -24.49 0.57
C ARG A 201 -5.01 -24.17 1.93
N ALA A 202 -3.90 -23.41 1.98
CA ALA A 202 -3.30 -22.98 3.23
C ALA A 202 -4.23 -22.04 4.01
N ILE A 203 -4.90 -21.11 3.30
CA ILE A 203 -5.90 -20.20 3.89
C ILE A 203 -7.11 -20.99 4.42
N ASP A 204 -7.63 -21.96 3.67
CA ASP A 204 -8.75 -22.80 4.13
C ASP A 204 -8.38 -23.55 5.39
N LYS A 205 -7.20 -24.16 5.43
CA LYS A 205 -6.68 -24.86 6.62
C LYS A 205 -6.55 -23.91 7.84
N ALA A 206 -6.04 -22.71 7.62
CA ALA A 206 -5.93 -21.70 8.67
C ALA A 206 -7.32 -21.26 9.18
N LYS A 207 -8.27 -21.05 8.28
CA LYS A 207 -9.66 -20.74 8.61
C LYS A 207 -10.30 -21.80 9.50
N ASP A 208 -10.15 -23.08 9.12
CA ASP A 208 -10.67 -24.22 9.88
C ASP A 208 -10.01 -24.34 11.28
N ALA A 209 -8.77 -23.89 11.40
CA ALA A 209 -8.02 -23.84 12.67
C ALA A 209 -8.30 -22.56 13.48
N GLY A 210 -9.14 -21.63 13.00
CA GLY A 210 -9.39 -20.35 13.68
C GLY A 210 -8.22 -19.36 13.63
N GLU A 211 -7.28 -19.56 12.72
CA GLU A 211 -6.02 -18.81 12.57
C GLU A 211 -6.10 -17.77 11.45
N SER A 212 -5.08 -16.91 11.37
CA SER A 212 -4.85 -16.00 10.25
C SER A 212 -3.46 -16.21 9.67
N LEU A 213 -3.27 -15.84 8.38
CA LEU A 213 -2.00 -15.97 7.69
C LEU A 213 -1.51 -14.61 7.17
N GLY A 214 -0.22 -14.36 7.37
CA GLY A 214 0.54 -13.32 6.69
C GLY A 214 1.15 -13.85 5.40
N GLY A 215 2.06 -13.06 4.83
CA GLY A 215 2.79 -13.45 3.63
C GLY A 215 3.62 -12.31 3.07
N THR A 216 4.15 -12.50 1.88
CA THR A 216 4.95 -11.51 1.17
C THR A 216 4.33 -11.18 -0.18
N PHE A 217 4.54 -9.94 -0.60
CA PHE A 217 4.12 -9.48 -1.92
C PHE A 217 5.20 -8.56 -2.48
N ARG A 218 5.21 -8.44 -3.80
CA ARG A 218 6.18 -7.63 -4.54
C ARG A 218 5.48 -6.50 -5.27
N ILE A 219 6.09 -5.32 -5.24
CA ILE A 219 5.70 -4.14 -6.00
C ILE A 219 6.74 -3.92 -7.08
N VAL A 220 6.28 -3.68 -8.31
CA VAL A 220 7.12 -3.40 -9.47
C VAL A 220 6.67 -2.08 -10.10
N ALA A 221 7.63 -1.16 -10.33
CA ALA A 221 7.36 0.04 -11.09
C ALA A 221 8.29 0.12 -12.31
N THR A 222 7.71 0.37 -13.48
CA THR A 222 8.41 0.44 -14.76
C THR A 222 8.28 1.84 -15.39
N GLY A 223 9.11 2.15 -16.38
CA GLY A 223 9.07 3.45 -17.09
C GLY A 223 9.74 4.60 -16.33
N LEU A 224 10.44 4.32 -15.22
CA LEU A 224 11.12 5.33 -14.43
C LEU A 224 12.31 5.95 -15.19
N VAL A 225 12.44 7.27 -15.13
CA VAL A 225 13.67 7.92 -15.60
C VAL A 225 14.80 7.67 -14.58
N PRO A 226 16.06 7.49 -14.99
CA PRO A 226 17.17 7.38 -14.05
C PRO A 226 17.40 8.69 -13.32
N GLY A 227 17.86 8.63 -12.05
CA GLY A 227 18.23 9.79 -11.25
C GLY A 227 17.12 10.44 -10.44
N LEU A 228 15.93 9.81 -10.29
CA LEU A 228 14.91 10.25 -9.31
C LEU A 228 15.37 9.90 -7.89
N GLY A 229 15.07 10.77 -6.94
CA GLY A 229 15.56 10.68 -5.57
C GLY A 229 16.88 11.39 -5.40
N THR A 230 17.64 11.09 -4.35
CA THR A 230 18.91 11.76 -4.06
C THR A 230 19.92 10.83 -3.40
N TYR A 231 21.19 11.10 -3.65
CA TYR A 231 22.32 10.53 -2.91
C TYR A 231 22.78 11.42 -1.75
N ALA A 232 22.38 12.70 -1.75
CA ALA A 232 22.98 13.74 -0.90
C ALA A 232 22.56 13.63 0.58
N THR A 233 21.29 13.29 0.85
CA THR A 233 20.71 13.22 2.20
C THR A 233 20.07 11.87 2.45
N GLY A 234 20.39 11.23 3.57
CA GLY A 234 19.95 9.86 3.87
C GLY A 234 18.43 9.69 3.95
N VAL A 235 17.74 10.63 4.60
CA VAL A 235 16.29 10.59 4.77
C VAL A 235 15.52 10.83 3.46
N ASP A 236 16.13 11.55 2.52
CA ASP A 236 15.52 11.90 1.24
C ASP A 236 15.83 10.88 0.14
N ARG A 237 16.66 9.87 0.41
CA ARG A 237 16.87 8.75 -0.50
C ARG A 237 15.55 8.08 -0.81
N LEU A 238 15.34 7.69 -2.06
CA LEU A 238 14.09 7.05 -2.47
C LEU A 238 13.86 5.72 -1.74
N THR A 239 14.93 4.98 -1.40
CA THR A 239 14.86 3.81 -0.51
C THR A 239 14.27 4.14 0.85
N SER A 240 14.66 5.26 1.47
CA SER A 240 14.14 5.69 2.77
C SER A 240 12.68 6.08 2.68
N ARG A 241 12.29 6.83 1.66
CA ARG A 241 10.91 7.30 1.45
C ARG A 241 9.96 6.15 1.15
N ILE A 242 10.33 5.24 0.24
CA ILE A 242 9.53 4.05 -0.08
C ILE A 242 9.45 3.14 1.14
N GLY A 243 10.57 2.94 1.86
CA GLY A 243 10.58 2.15 3.10
C GLY A 243 9.61 2.73 4.14
N ALA A 244 9.67 4.03 4.40
CA ALA A 244 8.78 4.73 5.33
C ALA A 244 7.31 4.60 4.90
N ALA A 245 7.01 4.80 3.61
CA ALA A 245 5.67 4.66 3.06
C ALA A 245 5.11 3.24 3.27
N LEU A 246 5.89 2.21 2.95
CA LEU A 246 5.48 0.82 3.12
C LEU A 246 5.32 0.41 4.60
N PHE A 247 6.25 0.82 5.48
CA PHE A 247 6.11 0.57 6.92
C PHE A 247 4.96 1.34 7.58
N SER A 248 4.42 2.38 6.93
CA SER A 248 3.21 3.07 7.38
C SER A 248 1.93 2.24 7.21
N ILE A 249 1.96 1.21 6.35
CA ILE A 249 0.83 0.31 6.12
C ILE A 249 0.67 -0.62 7.33
N PRO A 250 -0.55 -0.78 7.88
CA PRO A 250 -0.78 -1.71 8.99
C PRO A 250 -0.24 -3.13 8.69
N ALA A 251 0.35 -3.76 9.69
CA ALA A 251 0.88 -5.12 9.67
C ALA A 251 2.15 -5.35 8.82
N ILE A 252 2.70 -4.38 8.13
CA ILE A 252 4.00 -4.54 7.42
C ILE A 252 5.13 -4.63 8.46
N LYS A 253 6.00 -5.64 8.31
CA LYS A 253 7.10 -5.99 9.21
C LYS A 253 8.46 -6.09 8.54
N GLY A 254 8.49 -6.13 7.22
CA GLY A 254 9.73 -6.18 6.44
C GLY A 254 9.56 -5.51 5.11
N VAL A 255 10.63 -4.88 4.60
CA VAL A 255 10.73 -4.28 3.27
C VAL A 255 12.12 -4.56 2.73
N GLU A 256 12.18 -5.07 1.50
CA GLU A 256 13.42 -5.37 0.79
C GLU A 256 13.41 -4.74 -0.60
N PHE A 257 14.58 -4.27 -1.06
CA PHE A 257 14.81 -3.75 -2.40
C PHE A 257 15.68 -4.73 -3.19
N GLY A 258 15.22 -5.14 -4.37
CA GLY A 258 15.94 -6.12 -5.19
C GLY A 258 16.18 -7.42 -4.44
N LEU A 259 17.44 -7.85 -4.35
CA LEU A 259 17.83 -9.06 -3.61
C LEU A 259 17.62 -8.96 -2.09
N GLY A 260 17.47 -7.75 -1.54
CA GLY A 260 17.23 -7.56 -0.11
C GLY A 260 18.27 -8.26 0.78
N PHE A 261 17.82 -9.06 1.74
CA PHE A 261 18.69 -9.82 2.65
C PHE A 261 19.58 -10.86 1.95
N GLU A 262 19.18 -11.34 0.77
CA GLU A 262 19.99 -12.28 -0.01
C GLU A 262 21.29 -11.63 -0.52
N ALA A 263 21.28 -10.33 -0.75
CA ALA A 263 22.49 -9.59 -1.13
C ALA A 263 23.63 -9.71 -0.08
N ALA A 264 23.24 -9.77 1.21
CA ALA A 264 24.21 -9.90 2.31
C ALA A 264 24.91 -11.28 2.37
N ARG A 265 24.38 -12.27 1.65
CA ARG A 265 24.92 -13.64 1.61
C ARG A 265 25.82 -13.91 0.42
N ARG A 266 25.93 -12.97 -0.51
CA ARG A 266 26.64 -13.12 -1.79
C ARG A 266 27.91 -12.27 -1.84
N PRO A 267 28.95 -12.70 -2.56
CA PRO A 267 30.08 -11.84 -2.91
C PRO A 267 29.60 -10.64 -3.75
N GLY A 268 30.25 -9.48 -3.61
CA GLY A 268 29.87 -8.25 -4.31
C GLY A 268 29.77 -8.40 -5.83
N SER A 269 30.63 -9.20 -6.45
CA SER A 269 30.60 -9.49 -7.88
C SER A 269 29.34 -10.25 -8.36
N GLN A 270 28.58 -10.85 -7.44
CA GLN A 270 27.32 -11.54 -7.71
C GLN A 270 26.10 -10.70 -7.32
N VAL A 271 26.32 -9.53 -6.72
CA VAL A 271 25.30 -8.60 -6.27
C VAL A 271 25.20 -7.39 -7.18
N HIS A 272 26.34 -6.72 -7.42
CA HIS A 272 26.33 -5.45 -8.16
C HIS A 272 26.02 -5.66 -9.64
N ASP A 273 25.14 -4.80 -10.17
CA ASP A 273 24.63 -4.89 -11.55
C ASP A 273 25.65 -4.25 -12.53
N PRO A 274 26.25 -5.00 -13.44
CA PRO A 274 27.24 -4.45 -14.39
C PRO A 274 26.58 -3.44 -15.34
N ILE A 275 27.29 -2.33 -15.59
CA ILE A 275 26.81 -1.25 -16.46
C ILE A 275 27.36 -1.48 -17.89
N ARG A 276 26.48 -1.30 -18.88
CA ARG A 276 26.82 -1.33 -20.31
C ARG A 276 26.22 -0.13 -21.02
N LEU A 277 26.78 0.18 -22.19
CA LEU A 277 26.25 1.18 -23.10
C LEU A 277 25.57 0.46 -24.26
N GLU A 278 24.28 0.71 -24.47
CA GLU A 278 23.53 0.27 -25.65
C GLU A 278 23.01 1.50 -26.41
N GLY A 279 23.58 1.73 -27.59
CA GLY A 279 23.32 2.97 -28.33
C GLY A 279 23.79 4.19 -27.55
N CYS A 280 22.86 4.95 -26.97
CA CYS A 280 23.13 6.14 -26.14
C CYS A 280 22.71 5.97 -24.69
N ASP A 281 22.19 4.80 -24.32
CA ASP A 281 21.59 4.54 -23.03
C ASP A 281 22.52 3.66 -22.16
N PHE A 282 22.73 4.06 -20.91
CA PHE A 282 23.42 3.23 -19.91
C PHE A 282 22.41 2.25 -19.32
N ILE A 283 22.62 0.96 -19.57
CA ILE A 283 21.79 -0.13 -19.07
C ILE A 283 22.53 -0.94 -18.00
N ARG A 284 21.78 -1.75 -17.22
CA ARG A 284 22.32 -2.80 -16.37
C ARG A 284 22.01 -4.15 -16.97
N THR A 285 22.94 -5.10 -16.84
CA THR A 285 22.78 -6.46 -17.36
C THR A 285 22.04 -7.40 -16.39
N SER A 286 21.79 -6.93 -15.19
CA SER A 286 20.95 -7.53 -14.13
C SER A 286 20.23 -6.44 -13.37
N ASN A 287 19.34 -6.80 -12.43
CA ASN A 287 18.61 -5.83 -11.61
C ASN A 287 18.57 -6.24 -10.13
N ASN A 288 19.69 -6.73 -9.64
CA ASN A 288 19.85 -7.19 -8.25
C ASN A 288 19.62 -6.07 -7.23
N ALA A 289 19.95 -4.82 -7.60
CA ALA A 289 19.66 -3.63 -6.80
C ALA A 289 18.18 -3.25 -6.75
N GLY A 290 17.31 -3.90 -7.55
CA GLY A 290 15.89 -3.60 -7.62
C GLY A 290 15.58 -2.20 -8.12
N GLY A 291 16.35 -1.69 -9.09
CA GLY A 291 16.13 -0.40 -9.74
C GLY A 291 16.61 0.83 -8.97
N LEU A 292 17.22 0.66 -7.79
CA LEU A 292 17.74 1.76 -6.96
C LEU A 292 19.22 1.60 -6.65
N GLU A 293 20.01 2.62 -6.96
CA GLU A 293 21.42 2.72 -6.62
C GLU A 293 21.69 4.04 -5.88
N GLY A 294 22.32 3.97 -4.72
CA GLY A 294 22.64 5.16 -3.92
C GLY A 294 21.42 6.00 -3.49
N GLY A 295 20.20 5.42 -3.50
CA GLY A 295 18.98 6.12 -3.16
C GLY A 295 18.28 6.80 -4.35
N MET A 296 18.75 6.51 -5.57
CA MET A 296 18.20 7.06 -6.84
C MET A 296 17.81 5.94 -7.78
N THR A 297 16.83 6.21 -8.66
CA THR A 297 16.45 5.28 -9.72
C THR A 297 17.60 5.09 -10.73
N SER A 298 17.82 3.85 -11.15
CA SER A 298 18.83 3.49 -12.14
C SER A 298 18.31 3.51 -13.59
N GLY A 299 16.99 3.65 -13.76
CA GLY A 299 16.30 3.46 -15.06
C GLY A 299 15.83 2.02 -15.28
N MET A 300 16.28 1.06 -14.45
CA MET A 300 15.75 -0.30 -14.42
C MET A 300 14.41 -0.34 -13.67
N PRO A 301 13.60 -1.40 -13.82
CA PRO A 301 12.40 -1.56 -13.02
C PRO A 301 12.69 -1.48 -11.53
N LEU A 302 11.91 -0.68 -10.80
CA LEU A 302 11.92 -0.69 -9.34
C LEU A 302 11.25 -1.97 -8.84
N ILE A 303 11.91 -2.72 -7.96
CA ILE A 303 11.40 -3.95 -7.37
C ILE A 303 11.55 -3.90 -5.86
N VAL A 304 10.41 -3.92 -5.18
CA VAL A 304 10.33 -3.89 -3.71
C VAL A 304 9.49 -5.07 -3.23
N THR A 305 9.98 -5.79 -2.24
CA THR A 305 9.22 -6.87 -1.58
C THR A 305 8.87 -6.44 -0.17
N ALA A 306 7.62 -6.66 0.25
CA ALA A 306 7.17 -6.37 1.60
C ALA A 306 6.59 -7.62 2.27
N ALA A 307 6.79 -7.72 3.58
CA ALA A 307 6.28 -8.80 4.42
C ALA A 307 5.20 -8.29 5.37
N MET A 308 4.04 -8.92 5.33
CA MET A 308 2.89 -8.66 6.18
C MET A 308 2.75 -9.76 7.23
N LYS A 309 2.68 -9.40 8.52
CA LYS A 309 2.34 -10.36 9.57
C LYS A 309 0.88 -10.82 9.47
N PRO A 310 0.50 -11.96 10.09
CA PRO A 310 -0.90 -12.35 10.27
C PRO A 310 -1.74 -11.26 10.93
N ILE A 311 -3.03 -11.25 10.61
CA ILE A 311 -4.00 -10.33 11.23
C ILE A 311 -4.17 -10.73 12.70
N PRO A 312 -4.18 -9.76 13.64
CA PRO A 312 -4.19 -10.06 15.07
C PRO A 312 -5.53 -10.56 15.60
N THR A 313 -6.63 -10.43 14.86
CA THR A 313 -7.93 -10.97 15.24
C THR A 313 -8.04 -12.43 14.84
N LEU A 314 -8.12 -13.33 15.82
CA LEU A 314 -8.21 -14.77 15.64
C LEU A 314 -9.58 -15.29 16.06
N MET A 315 -10.09 -16.35 15.41
CA MET A 315 -11.31 -17.03 15.85
C MET A 315 -11.07 -17.92 17.07
N GLN A 316 -9.81 -18.34 17.30
CA GLN A 316 -9.32 -18.85 18.58
C GLN A 316 -8.50 -17.73 19.26
N PRO A 317 -9.11 -16.88 20.08
CA PRO A 317 -8.45 -15.71 20.64
C PRO A 317 -7.28 -16.10 21.53
N LEU A 318 -6.28 -15.25 21.52
CA LEU A 318 -5.20 -15.34 22.49
C LEU A 318 -5.68 -14.77 23.85
N GLU A 319 -4.97 -15.17 24.89
CA GLU A 319 -5.13 -14.62 26.23
C GLU A 319 -4.77 -13.12 26.27
N THR A 320 -5.55 -12.35 27.00
CA THR A 320 -5.35 -10.93 27.26
C THR A 320 -5.77 -10.59 28.70
N VAL A 321 -5.75 -9.32 29.03
CA VAL A 321 -6.20 -8.81 30.34
C VAL A 321 -7.37 -7.86 30.13
N ASN A 322 -8.45 -8.09 30.88
CA ASN A 322 -9.55 -7.14 30.96
C ASN A 322 -9.10 -5.85 31.66
N LEU A 323 -9.26 -4.71 31.03
CA LEU A 323 -8.74 -3.43 31.53
C LEU A 323 -9.51 -2.89 32.75
N ASP A 324 -10.74 -3.38 33.02
CA ASP A 324 -11.55 -2.97 34.17
C ASP A 324 -11.24 -3.82 35.40
N THR A 325 -11.17 -5.15 35.24
CA THR A 325 -11.03 -6.09 36.35
C THR A 325 -9.58 -6.50 36.60
N LEU A 326 -8.71 -6.35 35.63
CA LEU A 326 -7.33 -6.83 35.59
C LEU A 326 -7.21 -8.36 35.59
N ASP A 327 -8.31 -9.06 35.34
CA ASP A 327 -8.33 -10.51 35.22
C ASP A 327 -7.87 -10.94 33.79
N VAL A 328 -7.36 -12.16 33.73
CA VAL A 328 -7.01 -12.79 32.48
C VAL A 328 -8.29 -13.25 31.76
N GLU A 329 -8.46 -12.86 30.51
CA GLU A 329 -9.61 -13.19 29.65
C GLU A 329 -9.17 -13.50 28.22
N GLU A 330 -10.10 -13.97 27.38
CA GLU A 330 -9.89 -14.05 25.94
C GLU A 330 -9.96 -12.66 25.30
N ALA A 331 -9.08 -12.41 24.34
CA ALA A 331 -9.10 -11.17 23.54
C ALA A 331 -10.39 -11.05 22.74
N SER A 332 -10.82 -9.82 22.47
CA SER A 332 -12.03 -9.54 21.72
C SER A 332 -12.01 -10.12 20.31
N LYS A 333 -13.20 -10.59 19.87
CA LYS A 333 -13.42 -11.17 18.54
C LYS A 333 -14.13 -10.16 17.65
N GLU A 334 -13.44 -9.70 16.65
CA GLU A 334 -14.03 -8.88 15.58
C GLU A 334 -14.16 -9.69 14.29
N ARG A 335 -15.08 -9.33 13.42
CA ARG A 335 -15.13 -9.91 12.06
C ARG A 335 -13.85 -9.55 11.31
N SER A 336 -13.10 -10.54 10.89
CA SER A 336 -11.76 -10.37 10.30
C SER A 336 -11.55 -11.23 9.06
N ASP A 337 -10.55 -10.85 8.27
CA ASP A 337 -10.01 -11.67 7.18
C ASP A 337 -9.16 -12.80 7.76
N VAL A 338 -9.07 -13.92 7.08
CA VAL A 338 -8.07 -14.96 7.34
C VAL A 338 -6.72 -14.58 6.73
N CYS A 339 -6.75 -13.93 5.57
CA CYS A 339 -5.58 -13.42 4.87
C CYS A 339 -5.90 -12.11 4.17
N ALA A 340 -5.10 -11.07 4.40
CA ALA A 340 -5.24 -9.76 3.76
C ALA A 340 -4.04 -9.41 2.85
N VAL A 341 -3.16 -10.37 2.56
CA VAL A 341 -1.94 -10.13 1.75
C VAL A 341 -2.26 -9.58 0.36
N PRO A 342 -3.27 -10.10 -0.39
CA PRO A 342 -3.65 -9.52 -1.69
C PRO A 342 -4.09 -8.05 -1.60
N ALA A 343 -4.84 -7.70 -0.57
CA ALA A 343 -5.28 -6.32 -0.35
C ALA A 343 -4.11 -5.39 0.03
N ALA A 344 -3.21 -5.85 0.90
CA ALA A 344 -2.02 -5.10 1.29
C ALA A 344 -1.12 -4.80 0.09
N ALA A 345 -1.02 -5.72 -0.87
CA ALA A 345 -0.30 -5.52 -2.12
C ALA A 345 -0.86 -4.32 -2.92
N VAL A 346 -2.18 -4.18 -3.02
CA VAL A 346 -2.82 -3.03 -3.70
C VAL A 346 -2.59 -1.72 -2.94
N VAL A 347 -2.68 -1.74 -1.60
CA VAL A 347 -2.35 -0.55 -0.78
C VAL A 347 -0.89 -0.13 -1.01
N ALA A 348 0.02 -1.09 -1.05
CA ALA A 348 1.44 -0.85 -1.27
C ALA A 348 1.76 -0.27 -2.66
N GLU A 349 1.02 -0.67 -3.72
CA GLU A 349 1.10 -0.01 -5.03
C GLU A 349 0.86 1.51 -4.87
N GLY A 350 -0.17 1.87 -4.12
CA GLY A 350 -0.54 3.25 -3.88
C GLY A 350 0.54 4.04 -3.14
N GLU A 351 1.09 3.48 -2.07
CA GLU A 351 2.13 4.13 -1.27
C GLU A 351 3.44 4.31 -2.08
N VAL A 352 3.83 3.31 -2.87
CA VAL A 352 4.98 3.42 -3.77
C VAL A 352 4.71 4.45 -4.88
N ALA A 353 3.50 4.46 -5.46
CA ALA A 353 3.12 5.45 -6.46
C ALA A 353 3.21 6.88 -5.90
N PHE A 354 2.77 7.10 -4.66
CA PHE A 354 2.87 8.40 -4.00
C PHE A 354 4.33 8.83 -3.80
N ALA A 355 5.19 7.93 -3.34
CA ALA A 355 6.62 8.21 -3.16
C ALA A 355 7.32 8.54 -4.49
N LEU A 356 7.00 7.80 -5.56
CA LEU A 356 7.52 8.03 -6.91
C LEU A 356 7.01 9.35 -7.49
N ALA A 357 5.71 9.65 -7.37
CA ALA A 357 5.13 10.90 -7.82
C ALA A 357 5.82 12.12 -7.17
N ASN A 358 6.12 12.03 -5.88
CA ASN A 358 6.88 13.07 -5.18
C ASN A 358 8.31 13.22 -5.72
N ALA A 359 8.98 12.13 -6.03
CA ALA A 359 10.32 12.19 -6.62
C ALA A 359 10.31 12.87 -8.00
N TYR A 360 9.26 12.63 -8.82
CA TYR A 360 9.06 13.34 -10.09
C TYR A 360 8.80 14.84 -9.90
N ILE A 361 7.92 15.19 -8.97
CA ILE A 361 7.57 16.59 -8.66
C ILE A 361 8.81 17.38 -8.17
N GLU A 362 9.60 16.79 -7.30
CA GLU A 362 10.84 17.39 -6.82
C GLU A 362 11.87 17.60 -7.92
N ALA A 363 11.98 16.64 -8.85
CA ALA A 363 12.94 16.72 -9.94
C ALA A 363 12.51 17.66 -11.08
N PHE A 364 11.20 17.77 -11.37
CA PHE A 364 10.71 18.37 -12.61
C PHE A 364 9.67 19.50 -12.43
N GLY A 365 9.31 19.83 -11.18
CA GLY A 365 8.36 20.88 -10.86
C GLY A 365 6.95 20.36 -10.52
N CYS A 366 6.09 21.24 -10.02
CA CYS A 366 4.79 20.88 -9.44
C CYS A 366 3.61 21.77 -9.90
N THR A 367 3.80 22.77 -10.75
CA THR A 367 2.76 23.76 -11.05
C THR A 367 1.70 23.23 -12.01
N CYS A 368 2.13 22.72 -13.15
CA CYS A 368 1.20 22.15 -14.14
C CYS A 368 1.83 20.98 -14.91
N MET A 369 0.99 20.12 -15.45
CA MET A 369 1.43 18.92 -16.20
C MET A 369 2.21 19.27 -17.46
N ALA A 370 1.93 20.39 -18.12
CA ALA A 370 2.63 20.81 -19.34
C ALA A 370 4.11 21.09 -19.07
N ASP A 371 4.41 21.82 -17.99
CA ASP A 371 5.77 22.19 -17.61
C ASP A 371 6.56 20.95 -17.15
N ILE A 372 5.93 20.06 -16.38
CA ILE A 372 6.54 18.81 -15.93
C ILE A 372 6.93 17.95 -17.15
N LYS A 373 6.01 17.75 -18.11
CA LYS A 373 6.27 16.98 -19.32
C LYS A 373 7.39 17.59 -20.15
N ALA A 374 7.45 18.92 -20.28
CA ALA A 374 8.51 19.64 -20.97
C ALA A 374 9.87 19.43 -20.28
N SER A 375 9.91 19.55 -18.95
CA SER A 375 11.11 19.34 -18.14
C SER A 375 11.65 17.90 -18.26
N ILE A 376 10.77 16.88 -18.21
CA ILE A 376 11.14 15.47 -18.39
C ILE A 376 11.68 15.22 -19.80
N LYS A 377 11.05 15.83 -20.83
CA LYS A 377 11.52 15.71 -22.22
C LYS A 377 12.95 16.28 -22.38
N ALA A 378 13.20 17.45 -21.84
CA ALA A 378 14.54 18.08 -21.84
C ALA A 378 15.55 17.23 -21.08
N TYR A 379 15.16 16.69 -19.92
CA TYR A 379 16.00 15.79 -19.13
C TYR A 379 16.39 14.53 -19.91
N LYS A 380 15.42 13.82 -20.50
CA LYS A 380 15.66 12.62 -21.35
C LYS A 380 16.59 12.95 -22.53
N GLN A 381 16.43 14.12 -23.15
CA GLN A 381 17.32 14.56 -24.24
C GLN A 381 18.75 14.78 -23.73
N ARG A 382 18.94 15.42 -22.58
CA ARG A 382 20.27 15.62 -21.97
C ARG A 382 20.96 14.31 -21.63
N LEU A 383 20.23 13.31 -21.13
CA LEU A 383 20.81 12.00 -20.81
C LEU A 383 21.40 11.31 -22.06
N ARG A 384 20.74 11.43 -23.23
CA ARG A 384 21.20 10.85 -24.50
C ARG A 384 22.45 11.54 -25.05
N THR A 385 22.78 12.75 -24.62
CA THR A 385 23.97 13.51 -25.04
C THR A 385 25.09 13.47 -24.02
N MET A 386 24.91 12.79 -22.90
CA MET A 386 25.89 12.69 -21.84
C MET A 386 27.15 11.95 -22.34
N GLY A 387 28.32 12.58 -22.20
CA GLY A 387 29.59 12.00 -22.64
C GLY A 387 29.95 12.22 -24.12
N ARG A 388 29.22 13.08 -24.84
CA ARG A 388 29.49 13.44 -26.26
C ARG A 388 30.02 14.86 -26.38
#